data_55132db5e8700007963d8e05f2525626
#
_entry.id   55132db5e8700007963d8e05f2525626
#
_cell.length_a   1.000
_cell.length_b   1.000
_cell.length_c   1.000
_cell.angle_alpha   90.00
_cell.angle_beta   90.00
_cell.angle_gamma   90.00
#
_symmetry.space_group_name_H-M   'P 1'
#
loop_
_entity.id
_entity.type
_entity.pdbx_description
1 polymer ?
#
loop_
_entity_poly.entity_id
_entity_poly.type
_entity_poly.pdbx_seq_one_letter_code
_entity_poly.pdbx_strand_id
1 'polypeptide(L)'
;MARQLVGTVSSLARYPVKSMLGEKLDEVFVTERGVVGDRAYALREVVTRQIASAKKFPKLFEFRSGYDSPPAPGRATPVTIELPNGRKIHAEDADASQLISEALGRKMTLERSSSARAEHAGIDAATIFADVPIEKVIPGLTAATMPNHFALEKESFFDSAVMHVIASGTLRHMAKLAAPGSIFDPRRFRPTIFVDSGERDDGFLEDDWIGGTLAVGDGLKIVALQPALRCVMTTHPQEDLERDYTILRTAAAYHRANVGVFASIGAAGPVKVGDPVYLEK
;
A
#
# COMPACT_ATOMS: atom_id res chain seq x y z
N MET A 1 20.08 4.43 23.39
CA MET A 1 19.53 3.59 22.32
C MET A 1 20.53 3.54 21.18
N ALA A 2 20.83 2.36 20.66
CA ALA A 2 21.70 2.25 19.48
C ALA A 2 20.95 2.80 18.26
N ARG A 3 21.62 3.64 17.48
CA ARG A 3 21.09 4.23 16.24
C ARG A 3 21.90 3.70 15.06
N GLN A 4 21.25 3.00 14.14
CA GLN A 4 21.90 2.39 12.99
C GLN A 4 21.32 2.95 11.70
N LEU A 5 22.18 3.45 10.79
CA LEU A 5 21.73 3.80 9.44
C LEU A 5 21.30 2.53 8.69
N VAL A 6 20.06 2.48 8.21
CA VAL A 6 19.51 1.35 7.45
C VAL A 6 19.30 1.67 5.98
N GLY A 7 19.40 2.93 5.58
CA GLY A 7 19.34 3.37 4.20
C GLY A 7 18.90 4.82 4.05
N THR A 8 18.46 5.17 2.85
CA THR A 8 17.92 6.48 2.52
C THR A 8 16.57 6.33 1.81
N VAL A 9 15.68 7.31 1.95
CA VAL A 9 14.41 7.34 1.24
C VAL A 9 14.68 7.46 -0.27
N SER A 10 14.37 6.40 -1.01
CA SER A 10 14.55 6.34 -2.48
C SER A 10 13.30 6.82 -3.23
N SER A 11 12.11 6.53 -2.70
CA SER A 11 10.87 7.06 -3.25
C SER A 11 9.78 7.14 -2.20
N LEU A 12 8.85 8.07 -2.45
CA LEU A 12 7.63 8.26 -1.67
C LEU A 12 6.42 8.10 -2.60
N ALA A 13 5.35 7.49 -2.09
CA ALA A 13 4.12 7.34 -2.85
C ALA A 13 2.89 7.59 -1.97
N ARG A 14 1.86 8.17 -2.61
CA ARG A 14 0.53 8.34 -2.03
C ARG A 14 -0.51 7.75 -3.00
N TYR A 15 -1.57 7.20 -2.44
CA TYR A 15 -2.63 6.53 -3.19
C TYR A 15 -3.99 7.12 -2.76
N PRO A 16 -4.39 8.28 -3.30
CA PRO A 16 -5.60 8.99 -2.87
C PRO A 16 -6.86 8.15 -2.91
N VAL A 17 -7.00 7.28 -3.93
CA VAL A 17 -8.12 6.34 -4.06
C VAL A 17 -7.64 4.90 -3.81
N LYS A 18 -8.31 4.20 -2.90
CA LYS A 18 -8.01 2.80 -2.60
C LYS A 18 -7.96 1.94 -3.87
N SER A 19 -6.91 1.14 -4.00
CA SER A 19 -6.70 0.19 -5.09
C SER A 19 -6.42 0.77 -6.48
N MET A 20 -6.50 2.08 -6.71
CA MET A 20 -6.03 2.72 -7.94
C MET A 20 -4.51 2.94 -7.88
N LEU A 21 -3.87 3.17 -9.02
CA LEU A 21 -2.52 3.68 -9.08
C LEU A 21 -2.48 5.05 -8.39
N GLY A 22 -1.35 5.33 -7.74
CA GLY A 22 -1.16 6.56 -7.01
C GLY A 22 -0.21 7.54 -7.71
N GLU A 23 0.35 8.41 -6.92
CA GLU A 23 1.32 9.43 -7.33
C GLU A 23 2.65 9.26 -6.60
N LYS A 24 3.74 9.58 -7.27
CA LYS A 24 5.07 9.72 -6.68
C LYS A 24 5.22 11.11 -6.10
N LEU A 25 5.93 11.21 -4.98
CA LEU A 25 6.15 12.46 -4.27
C LEU A 25 7.64 12.65 -4.05
N ASP A 26 8.10 13.89 -4.13
CA ASP A 26 9.46 14.26 -3.73
C ASP A 26 9.55 14.51 -2.23
N GLU A 27 8.47 15.06 -1.65
CA GLU A 27 8.31 15.30 -0.23
C GLU A 27 6.85 15.16 0.21
N VAL A 28 6.63 14.86 1.47
CA VAL A 28 5.29 14.81 2.05
C VAL A 28 5.35 15.01 3.57
N PHE A 29 4.27 15.58 4.13
CA PHE A 29 4.09 15.61 5.57
C PHE A 29 3.30 14.37 6.02
N VAL A 30 3.84 13.67 7.01
CA VAL A 30 3.22 12.50 7.64
C VAL A 30 2.64 12.94 8.98
N THR A 31 1.33 12.76 9.14
CA THR A 31 0.60 13.00 10.40
C THR A 31 0.54 11.71 11.23
N GLU A 32 -0.02 11.78 12.42
CA GLU A 32 -0.33 10.59 13.23
C GLU A 32 -1.25 9.59 12.50
N ARG A 33 -2.02 10.06 11.51
CA ARG A 33 -2.92 9.26 10.66
C ARG A 33 -2.26 8.75 9.36
N GLY A 34 -0.94 8.93 9.20
CA GLY A 34 -0.21 8.62 7.98
C GLY A 34 -0.06 9.81 7.04
N VAL A 35 0.22 9.53 5.77
CA VAL A 35 0.41 10.55 4.74
C VAL A 35 -0.89 11.29 4.48
N VAL A 36 -0.83 12.62 4.50
CA VAL A 36 -2.00 13.46 4.25
C VAL A 36 -2.60 13.14 2.87
N GLY A 37 -3.89 12.80 2.87
CA GLY A 37 -4.63 12.48 1.65
C GLY A 37 -4.47 11.04 1.14
N ASP A 38 -3.70 10.19 1.81
CA ASP A 38 -3.59 8.79 1.45
C ASP A 38 -4.88 8.03 1.77
N ARG A 39 -5.38 7.21 0.81
CA ARG A 39 -6.65 6.44 0.91
C ARG A 39 -7.84 7.30 1.37
N ALA A 40 -7.90 8.55 0.90
CA ALA A 40 -8.99 9.47 1.21
C ALA A 40 -10.32 9.05 0.56
N TYR A 41 -10.26 8.26 -0.51
CA TYR A 41 -11.42 7.76 -1.25
C TYR A 41 -11.34 6.25 -1.45
N ALA A 42 -12.51 5.63 -1.60
CA ALA A 42 -12.67 4.25 -2.04
C ALA A 42 -13.94 4.09 -2.88
N LEU A 43 -13.99 3.02 -3.66
CA LEU A 43 -15.19 2.62 -4.36
C LEU A 43 -15.97 1.60 -3.51
N ARG A 44 -17.29 1.75 -3.45
CA ARG A 44 -18.20 0.73 -2.90
C ARG A 44 -19.00 0.11 -4.03
N GLU A 45 -19.00 -1.22 -4.13
CA GLU A 45 -19.85 -1.94 -5.08
C GLU A 45 -21.31 -1.83 -4.63
N VAL A 46 -22.19 -1.34 -5.52
CA VAL A 46 -23.59 -1.07 -5.18
C VAL A 46 -24.34 -2.35 -4.81
N VAL A 47 -24.05 -3.47 -5.50
CA VAL A 47 -24.74 -4.75 -5.30
C VAL A 47 -24.36 -5.41 -3.98
N THR A 48 -23.07 -5.55 -3.71
CA THR A 48 -22.57 -6.25 -2.51
C THR A 48 -22.44 -5.34 -1.30
N ARG A 49 -22.46 -4.03 -1.48
CA ARG A 49 -22.23 -3.00 -0.46
C ARG A 49 -20.80 -3.04 0.13
N GLN A 50 -19.90 -3.84 -0.44
CA GLN A 50 -18.52 -3.97 0.01
C GLN A 50 -17.61 -2.91 -0.64
N ILE A 51 -16.56 -2.52 0.09
CA ILE A 51 -15.49 -1.69 -0.47
C ILE A 51 -14.77 -2.49 -1.55
N ALA A 52 -14.67 -1.91 -2.74
CA ALA A 52 -14.00 -2.52 -3.86
C ALA A 52 -12.47 -2.53 -3.65
N SER A 53 -11.85 -3.61 -4.08
CA SER A 53 -10.41 -3.81 -4.00
C SER A 53 -9.89 -4.39 -5.32
N ALA A 54 -8.66 -4.04 -5.71
CA ALA A 54 -8.01 -4.64 -6.87
C ALA A 54 -7.75 -6.16 -6.70
N LYS A 55 -7.90 -6.71 -5.49
CA LYS A 55 -7.96 -8.17 -5.29
C LYS A 55 -9.06 -8.80 -6.12
N LYS A 56 -10.26 -8.20 -6.08
CA LYS A 56 -11.46 -8.65 -6.82
C LYS A 56 -11.61 -7.97 -8.18
N PHE A 57 -11.17 -6.72 -8.30
CA PHE A 57 -11.31 -5.88 -9.49
C PHE A 57 -9.93 -5.41 -9.98
N PRO A 58 -9.11 -6.27 -10.61
CA PRO A 58 -7.76 -5.92 -11.07
C PRO A 58 -7.72 -4.70 -11.99
N LYS A 59 -8.80 -4.46 -12.74
CA LYS A 59 -8.96 -3.30 -13.64
C LYS A 59 -8.83 -1.95 -12.90
N LEU A 60 -8.91 -1.91 -11.56
CA LEU A 60 -8.63 -0.70 -10.79
C LEU A 60 -7.20 -0.20 -10.96
N PHE A 61 -6.26 -1.05 -11.37
CA PHE A 61 -4.89 -0.64 -11.70
C PHE A 61 -4.75 0.05 -13.07
N GLU A 62 -5.83 0.13 -13.85
CA GLU A 62 -5.87 0.94 -15.07
C GLU A 62 -6.26 2.41 -14.78
N PHE A 63 -6.69 2.71 -13.54
CA PHE A 63 -7.03 4.06 -13.07
C PHE A 63 -5.85 4.62 -12.29
N ARG A 64 -5.60 5.93 -12.43
CA ARG A 64 -4.62 6.65 -11.64
C ARG A 64 -5.29 7.75 -10.84
N SER A 65 -4.87 7.96 -9.60
CA SER A 65 -5.35 9.05 -8.78
C SER A 65 -4.20 9.88 -8.23
N GLY A 66 -4.41 11.18 -8.14
CA GLY A 66 -3.46 12.15 -7.62
C GLY A 66 -4.16 13.42 -7.17
N TYR A 67 -3.47 14.25 -6.40
CA TYR A 67 -3.96 15.57 -6.02
C TYR A 67 -3.48 16.62 -7.00
N ASP A 68 -4.32 17.60 -7.32
CA ASP A 68 -3.97 18.72 -8.22
C ASP A 68 -2.93 19.66 -7.59
N SER A 69 -2.88 19.68 -6.26
CA SER A 69 -1.86 20.37 -5.47
C SER A 69 -1.67 19.65 -4.13
N PRO A 70 -0.53 19.84 -3.43
CA PRO A 70 -0.30 19.17 -2.15
C PRO A 70 -1.45 19.39 -1.17
N PRO A 71 -2.11 18.33 -0.68
CA PRO A 71 -3.15 18.46 0.33
C PRO A 71 -2.53 18.84 1.68
N ALA A 72 -3.26 19.64 2.45
CA ALA A 72 -2.89 20.03 3.78
C ALA A 72 -3.99 19.61 4.79
N PRO A 73 -3.65 19.35 6.06
CA PRO A 73 -4.64 19.07 7.10
C PRO A 73 -5.72 20.15 7.15
N GLY A 74 -6.98 19.74 7.14
CA GLY A 74 -8.12 20.65 7.22
C GLY A 74 -8.48 21.39 5.93
N ARG A 75 -7.71 21.24 4.85
CA ARG A 75 -7.98 21.83 3.53
C ARG A 75 -8.51 20.77 2.56
N ALA A 76 -9.66 21.01 1.96
CA ALA A 76 -10.14 20.21 0.86
C ALA A 76 -9.29 20.53 -0.40
N THR A 77 -8.57 19.52 -0.89
CA THR A 77 -7.84 19.61 -2.16
C THR A 77 -8.46 18.61 -3.11
N PRO A 78 -8.81 19.00 -4.35
CA PRO A 78 -9.40 18.10 -5.33
C PRO A 78 -8.48 16.91 -5.64
N VAL A 79 -9.10 15.75 -5.84
CA VAL A 79 -8.43 14.54 -6.32
C VAL A 79 -8.81 14.33 -7.77
N THR A 80 -7.83 14.37 -8.66
CA THR A 80 -7.99 13.97 -10.05
C THR A 80 -7.90 12.45 -10.17
N ILE A 81 -8.84 11.84 -10.90
CA ILE A 81 -8.85 10.44 -11.28
C ILE A 81 -8.75 10.36 -12.81
N GLU A 82 -7.70 9.74 -13.29
CA GLU A 82 -7.52 9.40 -14.70
C GLU A 82 -8.11 8.02 -14.97
N LEU A 83 -9.07 7.97 -15.89
CA LEU A 83 -9.76 6.77 -16.33
C LEU A 83 -8.90 5.99 -17.35
N PRO A 84 -9.17 4.70 -17.61
CA PRO A 84 -8.41 3.89 -18.58
C PRO A 84 -8.33 4.45 -20.00
N ASN A 85 -9.28 5.29 -20.39
CA ASN A 85 -9.30 5.97 -21.69
C ASN A 85 -8.54 7.31 -21.71
N GLY A 86 -7.84 7.66 -20.62
CA GLY A 86 -7.10 8.91 -20.48
C GLY A 86 -7.93 10.13 -20.06
N ARG A 87 -9.27 10.01 -19.97
CA ARG A 87 -10.11 11.10 -19.46
C ARG A 87 -9.82 11.34 -17.98
N LYS A 88 -9.67 12.61 -17.61
CA LYS A 88 -9.51 13.05 -16.23
C LYS A 88 -10.83 13.61 -15.69
N ILE A 89 -11.15 13.27 -14.47
CA ILE A 89 -12.32 13.73 -13.71
C ILE A 89 -11.89 14.07 -12.29
N HIS A 90 -12.64 14.90 -11.58
CA HIS A 90 -12.43 15.08 -10.15
C HIS A 90 -13.28 14.10 -9.34
N ALA A 91 -12.75 13.66 -8.20
CA ALA A 91 -13.49 12.76 -7.31
C ALA A 91 -14.80 13.36 -6.78
N GLU A 92 -14.89 14.67 -6.73
CA GLU A 92 -16.04 15.45 -6.27
C GLU A 92 -17.07 15.75 -7.37
N ASP A 93 -16.78 15.41 -8.63
CA ASP A 93 -17.72 15.61 -9.74
C ASP A 93 -18.99 14.79 -9.52
N ALA A 94 -20.14 15.38 -9.82
CA ALA A 94 -21.45 14.74 -9.58
C ALA A 94 -21.62 13.43 -10.38
N ASP A 95 -20.95 13.30 -11.51
CA ASP A 95 -20.97 12.14 -12.40
C ASP A 95 -19.77 11.19 -12.21
N ALA A 96 -18.84 11.49 -11.28
CA ALA A 96 -17.63 10.69 -11.07
C ALA A 96 -17.93 9.20 -10.85
N SER A 97 -18.88 8.89 -9.96
CA SER A 97 -19.31 7.51 -9.69
C SER A 97 -19.86 6.80 -10.92
N GLN A 98 -20.60 7.52 -11.77
CA GLN A 98 -21.15 6.98 -13.01
C GLN A 98 -20.04 6.67 -14.02
N LEU A 99 -19.15 7.63 -14.28
CA LEU A 99 -18.04 7.47 -15.23
C LEU A 99 -17.10 6.33 -14.84
N ILE A 100 -16.78 6.22 -13.55
CA ILE A 100 -15.98 5.11 -13.02
C ILE A 100 -16.72 3.77 -13.19
N SER A 101 -18.03 3.75 -12.92
CA SER A 101 -18.84 2.53 -13.08
C SER A 101 -18.90 2.05 -14.53
N GLU A 102 -19.04 2.97 -15.48
CA GLU A 102 -19.01 2.68 -16.91
C GLU A 102 -17.64 2.10 -17.32
N ALA A 103 -16.55 2.74 -16.89
CA ALA A 103 -15.21 2.29 -17.19
C ALA A 103 -14.89 0.91 -16.59
N LEU A 104 -15.39 0.60 -15.38
CA LEU A 104 -15.21 -0.70 -14.73
C LEU A 104 -16.17 -1.78 -15.24
N GLY A 105 -17.31 -1.38 -15.85
CA GLY A 105 -18.41 -2.30 -16.19
C GLY A 105 -19.17 -2.81 -14.96
N ARG A 106 -19.17 -2.06 -13.85
CA ARG A 106 -19.78 -2.40 -12.56
C ARG A 106 -20.31 -1.15 -11.87
N LYS A 107 -21.51 -1.24 -11.28
CA LYS A 107 -22.08 -0.12 -10.51
C LYS A 107 -21.30 0.10 -9.22
N MET A 108 -20.64 1.25 -9.12
CA MET A 108 -19.82 1.66 -8.01
C MET A 108 -20.27 3.03 -7.49
N THR A 109 -20.08 3.28 -6.21
CA THR A 109 -20.17 4.61 -5.62
C THR A 109 -18.77 5.00 -5.12
N LEU A 110 -18.31 6.18 -5.49
CA LEU A 110 -17.07 6.75 -4.95
C LEU A 110 -17.39 7.42 -3.62
N GLU A 111 -16.70 7.01 -2.55
CA GLU A 111 -16.93 7.49 -1.20
C GLU A 111 -15.68 8.14 -0.64
N ARG A 112 -15.85 9.23 0.09
CA ARG A 112 -14.78 9.90 0.84
C ARG A 112 -14.71 9.38 2.27
N SER A 113 -13.52 9.26 2.84
CA SER A 113 -13.27 8.70 4.17
C SER A 113 -13.99 9.44 5.32
N SER A 114 -14.20 10.76 5.20
CA SER A 114 -14.92 11.56 6.20
C SER A 114 -16.44 11.39 6.20
N SER A 115 -17.01 10.84 5.11
CA SER A 115 -18.46 10.61 4.95
C SER A 115 -18.82 9.13 5.14
N ALA A 116 -17.86 8.25 5.04
CA ALA A 116 -18.08 6.84 5.23
C ALA A 116 -18.22 6.55 6.73
N ARG A 117 -19.39 6.13 7.19
CA ARG A 117 -19.42 5.13 8.24
C ARG A 117 -18.61 3.96 7.67
N ALA A 118 -17.33 3.95 7.97
CA ALA A 118 -16.46 2.86 7.61
C ALA A 118 -16.91 1.62 8.41
N GLU A 119 -18.00 1.02 7.96
CA GLU A 119 -18.18 -0.41 8.14
C GLU A 119 -17.06 -1.03 7.34
N HIS A 120 -15.91 -1.18 7.99
CA HIS A 120 -14.85 -2.00 7.46
C HIS A 120 -15.43 -3.39 7.30
N ALA A 121 -15.83 -3.71 6.07
CA ALA A 121 -15.87 -5.10 5.67
C ALA A 121 -14.45 -5.61 5.95
N GLY A 122 -14.30 -6.42 6.98
CA GLY A 122 -13.03 -7.02 7.36
C GLY A 122 -12.37 -7.58 6.12
N ILE A 123 -11.04 -7.73 6.14
CA ILE A 123 -10.36 -8.38 5.03
C ILE A 123 -10.97 -9.75 4.91
N ASP A 124 -11.70 -9.99 3.82
CA ASP A 124 -12.15 -11.33 3.51
C ASP A 124 -10.91 -12.17 3.20
N ALA A 125 -10.54 -13.02 4.15
CA ALA A 125 -9.39 -13.91 4.03
C ALA A 125 -9.45 -14.73 2.74
N ALA A 126 -10.65 -15.10 2.27
CA ALA A 126 -10.84 -15.81 1.02
C ALA A 126 -10.39 -15.01 -0.21
N THR A 127 -10.32 -13.68 -0.13
CA THR A 127 -9.92 -12.83 -1.27
C THR A 127 -8.45 -12.45 -1.27
N ILE A 128 -7.70 -12.71 -0.19
CA ILE A 128 -6.29 -12.31 -0.09
C ILE A 128 -5.45 -12.94 -1.19
N PHE A 129 -5.69 -14.22 -1.47
CA PHE A 129 -4.96 -15.00 -2.48
C PHE A 129 -5.86 -15.40 -3.66
N ALA A 130 -6.81 -14.56 -4.04
CA ALA A 130 -7.87 -14.86 -5.00
C ALA A 130 -8.69 -16.09 -4.57
N ASP A 131 -8.91 -17.06 -5.47
CA ASP A 131 -9.68 -18.26 -5.16
C ASP A 131 -8.86 -19.40 -4.54
N VAL A 132 -7.58 -19.13 -4.17
CA VAL A 132 -6.72 -20.13 -3.54
C VAL A 132 -6.89 -20.06 -2.03
N PRO A 133 -7.28 -21.16 -1.36
CA PRO A 133 -7.34 -21.21 0.10
C PRO A 133 -6.02 -20.79 0.75
N ILE A 134 -6.10 -19.96 1.79
CA ILE A 134 -4.93 -19.37 2.45
C ILE A 134 -3.94 -20.45 2.95
N GLU A 135 -4.44 -21.58 3.41
CA GLU A 135 -3.65 -22.70 3.90
C GLU A 135 -2.79 -23.35 2.82
N LYS A 136 -3.22 -23.24 1.55
CA LYS A 136 -2.44 -23.74 0.40
C LYS A 136 -1.31 -22.78 -0.01
N VAL A 137 -1.44 -21.50 0.34
CA VAL A 137 -0.42 -20.46 0.06
C VAL A 137 0.56 -20.38 1.23
N ILE A 138 0.04 -20.39 2.45
CA ILE A 138 0.82 -20.31 3.69
C ILE A 138 0.41 -21.47 4.61
N PRO A 139 1.14 -22.59 4.60
CA PRO A 139 0.83 -23.73 5.45
C PRO A 139 0.74 -23.32 6.93
N GLY A 140 -0.34 -23.76 7.59
CA GLY A 140 -0.61 -23.46 9.01
C GLY A 140 -1.27 -22.10 9.28
N LEU A 141 -1.53 -21.29 8.27
CA LEU A 141 -2.34 -20.08 8.41
C LEU A 141 -3.77 -20.37 7.95
N THR A 142 -4.75 -20.06 8.80
CA THR A 142 -6.18 -20.16 8.49
C THR A 142 -6.83 -18.79 8.60
N ALA A 143 -8.03 -18.63 8.07
CA ALA A 143 -8.80 -17.38 8.25
C ALA A 143 -9.03 -17.06 9.74
N ALA A 144 -9.15 -18.09 10.60
CA ALA A 144 -9.32 -17.94 12.05
C ALA A 144 -8.02 -17.58 12.78
N THR A 145 -6.87 -17.95 12.23
CA THR A 145 -5.53 -17.69 12.81
C THR A 145 -4.82 -16.52 12.14
N MET A 146 -5.45 -15.90 11.14
CA MET A 146 -4.97 -14.62 10.64
C MET A 146 -4.97 -13.60 11.78
N PRO A 147 -3.83 -12.89 11.96
CA PRO A 147 -3.79 -11.86 12.96
C PRO A 147 -4.92 -10.84 12.71
N ASN A 148 -5.83 -10.69 13.66
CA ASN A 148 -6.83 -9.61 13.69
C ASN A 148 -6.17 -8.24 13.97
N HIS A 149 -4.92 -8.05 13.53
CA HIS A 149 -4.12 -6.86 13.79
C HIS A 149 -4.51 -5.65 12.92
N PHE A 150 -5.63 -5.76 12.27
CA PHE A 150 -6.17 -4.72 11.42
C PHE A 150 -7.20 -3.88 12.21
N ALA A 151 -6.79 -3.40 13.39
CA ALA A 151 -7.48 -2.29 14.03
C ALA A 151 -7.21 -1.05 13.16
N LEU A 152 -7.93 -0.97 12.04
CA LEU A 152 -7.88 0.17 11.16
C LEU A 152 -8.41 1.38 11.92
N GLU A 153 -7.76 2.52 11.76
CA GLU A 153 -8.29 3.76 12.26
C GLU A 153 -9.71 3.95 11.71
N LYS A 154 -10.64 4.29 12.58
CA LYS A 154 -11.98 4.71 12.18
C LYS A 154 -11.84 5.82 11.14
N GLU A 155 -12.64 5.77 10.09
CA GLU A 155 -12.66 6.76 9.01
C GLU A 155 -11.49 6.70 8.01
N SER A 156 -10.89 5.54 7.78
CA SER A 156 -9.88 5.34 6.73
C SER A 156 -10.22 4.18 5.81
N PHE A 157 -9.63 4.16 4.62
CA PHE A 157 -9.75 3.06 3.67
C PHE A 157 -8.47 2.21 3.56
N PHE A 158 -7.61 2.26 4.56
CA PHE A 158 -6.46 1.36 4.65
C PHE A 158 -6.91 -0.09 4.84
N ASP A 159 -6.11 -1.04 4.38
CA ASP A 159 -6.38 -2.48 4.61
C ASP A 159 -5.79 -2.96 5.94
N SER A 160 -4.62 -2.44 6.35
CA SER A 160 -3.85 -3.06 7.42
C SER A 160 -3.10 -2.05 8.30
N ALA A 161 -2.47 -1.05 7.72
CA ALA A 161 -1.70 -0.05 8.45
C ALA A 161 -1.64 1.25 7.65
N VAL A 162 -1.39 2.34 8.36
CA VAL A 162 -1.28 3.68 7.76
C VAL A 162 0.06 3.90 7.06
N MET A 163 1.04 3.02 7.30
CA MET A 163 2.37 3.11 6.71
C MET A 163 2.87 1.74 6.28
N HIS A 164 3.46 1.67 5.10
CA HIS A 164 4.15 0.50 4.57
C HIS A 164 5.54 0.93 4.08
N VAL A 165 6.57 0.28 4.62
CA VAL A 165 7.97 0.57 4.29
C VAL A 165 8.62 -0.69 3.74
N ILE A 166 9.40 -0.55 2.66
CA ILE A 166 10.16 -1.65 2.04
C ILE A 166 11.58 -1.17 1.78
N ALA A 167 12.56 -2.06 1.99
CA ALA A 167 13.95 -1.87 1.62
C ALA A 167 14.25 -2.43 0.21
N SER A 168 15.10 -1.76 -0.54
CA SER A 168 15.54 -2.21 -1.87
C SER A 168 16.25 -3.57 -1.81
N GLY A 169 17.00 -3.83 -0.73
CA GLY A 169 17.70 -5.10 -0.52
C GLY A 169 16.77 -6.30 -0.41
N THR A 170 15.64 -6.15 0.26
CA THR A 170 14.61 -7.21 0.32
C THR A 170 14.10 -7.58 -1.06
N LEU A 171 13.82 -6.60 -1.93
CA LEU A 171 13.36 -6.88 -3.29
C LEU A 171 14.47 -7.54 -4.14
N ARG A 172 15.72 -7.11 -3.98
CA ARG A 172 16.88 -7.78 -4.65
C ARG A 172 17.06 -9.20 -4.14
N HIS A 173 16.94 -9.42 -2.82
CA HIS A 173 16.98 -10.77 -2.25
C HIS A 173 15.90 -11.67 -2.84
N MET A 174 14.66 -11.20 -2.88
CA MET A 174 13.55 -11.94 -3.50
C MET A 174 13.81 -12.26 -4.97
N ALA A 175 14.38 -11.33 -5.73
CA ALA A 175 14.72 -11.57 -7.13
C ALA A 175 15.74 -12.69 -7.32
N LYS A 176 16.68 -12.86 -6.37
CA LYS A 176 17.63 -13.99 -6.37
C LYS A 176 16.97 -15.34 -6.05
N LEU A 177 15.91 -15.32 -5.23
CA LEU A 177 15.17 -16.54 -4.84
C LEU A 177 14.16 -16.98 -5.89
N ALA A 178 13.71 -16.07 -6.73
CA ALA A 178 12.68 -16.31 -7.74
C ALA A 178 13.22 -16.99 -8.99
N ALA A 179 12.31 -17.56 -9.78
CA ALA A 179 12.62 -17.99 -11.14
C ALA A 179 13.05 -16.77 -11.98
N PRO A 180 14.01 -16.96 -12.92
CA PRO A 180 14.48 -15.91 -13.80
C PRO A 180 13.34 -15.22 -14.57
N GLY A 181 13.44 -13.89 -14.74
CA GLY A 181 12.49 -13.09 -15.51
C GLY A 181 11.43 -12.36 -14.69
N SER A 182 11.27 -12.67 -13.41
CA SER A 182 10.35 -11.95 -12.52
C SER A 182 10.92 -10.59 -12.10
N ILE A 183 10.09 -9.54 -12.20
CA ILE A 183 10.47 -8.17 -11.86
C ILE A 183 9.85 -7.79 -10.51
N PHE A 184 10.70 -7.71 -9.47
CA PHE A 184 10.32 -7.28 -8.13
C PHE A 184 10.35 -5.75 -8.01
N ASP A 185 9.50 -5.09 -8.78
CA ASP A 185 9.35 -3.64 -8.73
C ASP A 185 8.57 -3.21 -7.47
N PRO A 186 9.03 -2.16 -6.75
CA PRO A 186 8.33 -1.68 -5.55
C PRO A 186 6.87 -1.28 -5.81
N ARG A 187 6.51 -0.84 -7.01
CA ARG A 187 5.13 -0.50 -7.39
C ARG A 187 4.15 -1.66 -7.14
N ARG A 188 4.57 -2.92 -7.32
CA ARG A 188 3.73 -4.11 -7.05
C ARG A 188 3.29 -4.20 -5.60
N PHE A 189 4.11 -3.70 -4.70
CA PHE A 189 3.92 -3.79 -3.25
C PHE A 189 3.29 -2.53 -2.67
N ARG A 190 3.28 -1.42 -3.43
CA ARG A 190 2.65 -0.15 -3.04
C ARG A 190 3.14 0.39 -1.69
N PRO A 191 4.46 0.50 -1.46
CA PRO A 191 4.97 1.11 -0.25
C PRO A 191 4.65 2.60 -0.22
N THR A 192 4.51 3.14 0.99
CA THR A 192 4.47 4.58 1.23
C THR A 192 5.89 5.15 1.17
N ILE A 193 6.83 4.44 1.79
CA ILE A 193 8.27 4.77 1.77
C ILE A 193 9.04 3.57 1.23
N PHE A 194 9.83 3.81 0.20
CA PHE A 194 10.80 2.85 -0.31
C PHE A 194 12.21 3.30 0.08
N VAL A 195 12.95 2.43 0.77
CA VAL A 195 14.26 2.74 1.33
C VAL A 195 15.33 2.09 0.45
N ASP A 196 16.27 2.87 -0.04
CA ASP A 196 17.49 2.32 -0.61
C ASP A 196 18.43 1.88 0.53
N SER A 197 18.66 0.58 0.63
CA SER A 197 19.51 -0.05 1.63
C SER A 197 20.96 -0.24 1.16
N GLY A 198 21.37 0.44 0.09
CA GLY A 198 22.69 0.25 -0.53
C GLY A 198 22.82 -1.17 -1.10
N GLU A 199 23.99 -1.77 -0.96
CA GLU A 199 24.29 -3.11 -1.52
C GLU A 199 23.74 -4.28 -0.69
N ARG A 200 23.16 -4.02 0.48
CA ARG A 200 22.59 -5.08 1.33
C ARG A 200 21.43 -5.79 0.61
N ASP A 201 21.55 -7.08 0.44
CA ASP A 201 20.54 -7.93 -0.21
C ASP A 201 20.58 -9.38 0.30
N ASP A 202 20.97 -9.55 1.54
CA ASP A 202 21.25 -10.81 2.23
C ASP A 202 20.06 -11.36 3.03
N GLY A 203 18.86 -10.78 2.86
CA GLY A 203 17.66 -11.25 3.56
C GLY A 203 16.47 -10.31 3.43
N PHE A 204 15.47 -10.53 4.28
CA PHE A 204 14.32 -9.66 4.47
C PHE A 204 14.67 -8.63 5.52
N LEU A 205 15.28 -7.52 5.09
CA LEU A 205 15.95 -6.55 5.95
C LEU A 205 15.03 -5.92 7.00
N GLU A 206 13.73 -5.82 6.70
CA GLU A 206 12.73 -5.21 7.55
C GLU A 206 12.39 -6.06 8.78
N ASP A 207 12.74 -7.35 8.79
CA ASP A 207 12.54 -8.21 9.97
C ASP A 207 13.33 -7.69 11.17
N ASP A 208 14.52 -7.16 10.91
CA ASP A 208 15.35 -6.53 11.94
C ASP A 208 14.77 -5.22 12.47
N TRP A 209 13.80 -4.63 11.77
CA TRP A 209 13.19 -3.35 12.18
C TRP A 209 12.01 -3.54 13.14
N ILE A 210 11.42 -4.73 13.15
CA ILE A 210 10.21 -5.01 13.92
C ILE A 210 10.45 -4.79 15.43
N GLY A 211 9.54 -4.04 16.06
CA GLY A 211 9.66 -3.61 17.45
C GLY A 211 10.58 -2.41 17.66
N GLY A 212 11.27 -1.94 16.62
CA GLY A 212 12.08 -0.74 16.64
C GLY A 212 11.35 0.48 16.05
N THR A 213 12.03 1.63 16.12
CA THR A 213 11.57 2.89 15.55
C THR A 213 12.48 3.28 14.38
N LEU A 214 11.90 3.58 13.23
CA LEU A 214 12.61 4.20 12.13
C LEU A 214 12.52 5.72 12.27
N ALA A 215 13.66 6.37 12.55
CA ALA A 215 13.79 7.82 12.51
C ALA A 215 14.16 8.24 11.09
N VAL A 216 13.30 9.03 10.44
CA VAL A 216 13.44 9.42 9.04
C VAL A 216 13.59 10.94 8.94
N GLY A 217 14.66 11.39 8.30
CA GLY A 217 14.94 12.84 8.16
C GLY A 217 14.95 13.57 9.50
N ASP A 218 14.35 14.77 9.52
CA ASP A 218 14.45 15.71 10.63
C ASP A 218 13.28 15.63 11.65
N GLY A 219 12.60 14.50 11.78
CA GLY A 219 11.58 14.45 12.84
C GLY A 219 10.54 13.35 12.74
N LEU A 220 10.33 12.78 11.57
CA LEU A 220 9.40 11.67 11.41
C LEU A 220 9.91 10.43 12.14
N LYS A 221 9.06 9.85 13.00
CA LYS A 221 9.31 8.55 13.63
C LYS A 221 8.22 7.56 13.27
N ILE A 222 8.64 6.40 12.79
CA ILE A 222 7.77 5.32 12.34
C ILE A 222 8.08 4.10 13.21
N VAL A 223 7.06 3.56 13.88
CA VAL A 223 7.20 2.36 14.71
C VAL A 223 6.90 1.13 13.85
N ALA A 224 7.90 0.30 13.62
CA ALA A 224 7.77 -0.93 12.86
C ALA A 224 7.02 -1.99 13.68
N LEU A 225 5.81 -2.37 13.24
CA LEU A 225 4.90 -3.21 14.02
C LEU A 225 5.05 -4.69 13.70
N GLN A 226 4.97 -5.03 12.43
CA GLN A 226 4.92 -6.43 11.98
C GLN A 226 5.27 -6.56 10.50
N PRO A 227 5.64 -7.78 10.03
CA PRO A 227 5.84 -8.03 8.61
C PRO A 227 4.58 -7.72 7.81
N ALA A 228 4.76 -7.17 6.61
CA ALA A 228 3.64 -6.79 5.75
C ALA A 228 3.17 -7.96 4.89
N LEU A 229 2.07 -8.60 5.29
CA LEU A 229 1.43 -9.67 4.52
C LEU A 229 0.97 -9.16 3.15
N ARG A 230 1.37 -9.86 2.10
CA ARG A 230 1.03 -9.52 0.72
C ARG A 230 -0.09 -10.41 0.19
N CYS A 231 -0.85 -9.84 -0.74
CA CYS A 231 -1.99 -10.49 -1.37
C CYS A 231 -1.81 -10.55 -2.89
N VAL A 232 -2.78 -11.13 -3.58
CA VAL A 232 -2.79 -11.31 -5.03
C VAL A 232 -2.58 -10.01 -5.83
N MET A 233 -2.84 -8.84 -5.26
CA MET A 233 -2.62 -7.54 -5.93
C MET A 233 -1.18 -7.38 -6.43
N THR A 234 -0.19 -7.95 -5.74
CA THR A 234 1.22 -7.87 -6.15
C THR A 234 1.51 -8.58 -7.47
N THR A 235 0.62 -9.47 -7.90
CA THR A 235 0.75 -10.26 -9.13
C THR A 235 0.06 -9.65 -10.34
N HIS A 236 -0.78 -8.64 -10.13
CA HIS A 236 -1.58 -8.04 -11.19
C HIS A 236 -0.74 -7.17 -12.13
N PRO A 237 -1.15 -7.07 -13.40
CA PRO A 237 -0.54 -6.12 -14.31
C PRO A 237 -0.83 -4.70 -13.85
N GLN A 238 0.14 -3.82 -14.02
CA GLN A 238 0.02 -2.39 -13.77
C GLN A 238 1.07 -1.64 -14.58
N GLU A 239 0.67 -0.59 -15.29
CA GLU A 239 1.55 0.15 -16.17
C GLU A 239 2.31 -0.78 -17.15
N ASP A 240 3.65 -0.76 -17.12
CA ASP A 240 4.56 -1.60 -17.90
C ASP A 240 4.86 -2.98 -17.27
N LEU A 241 4.29 -3.26 -16.09
CA LEU A 241 4.51 -4.52 -15.38
C LEU A 241 3.41 -5.52 -15.76
N GLU A 242 3.82 -6.60 -16.38
CA GLU A 242 2.91 -7.70 -16.73
C GLU A 242 2.47 -8.50 -15.49
N ARG A 243 1.42 -9.31 -15.67
CA ARG A 243 0.97 -10.26 -14.64
C ARG A 243 2.08 -11.26 -14.31
N ASP A 244 2.40 -11.38 -13.02
CA ASP A 244 3.42 -12.32 -12.57
C ASP A 244 3.06 -12.95 -11.20
N TYR A 245 2.63 -14.20 -11.25
CA TYR A 245 2.31 -14.97 -10.04
C TYR A 245 3.55 -15.38 -9.23
N THR A 246 4.73 -15.35 -9.83
CA THR A 246 5.99 -15.72 -9.16
C THR A 246 6.28 -14.77 -8.00
N ILE A 247 5.89 -13.50 -8.13
CA ILE A 247 6.07 -12.48 -7.08
C ILE A 247 5.50 -12.95 -5.74
N LEU A 248 4.21 -13.31 -5.71
CA LEU A 248 3.56 -13.76 -4.49
C LEU A 248 4.00 -15.17 -4.07
N ARG A 249 4.25 -16.06 -5.03
CA ARG A 249 4.74 -17.42 -4.73
C ARG A 249 6.10 -17.39 -4.06
N THR A 250 7.02 -16.53 -4.52
CA THR A 250 8.33 -16.35 -3.89
C THR A 250 8.18 -15.81 -2.46
N ALA A 251 7.36 -14.77 -2.27
CA ALA A 251 7.09 -14.25 -0.93
C ALA A 251 6.50 -15.33 0.00
N ALA A 252 5.56 -16.15 -0.51
CA ALA A 252 4.94 -17.22 0.27
C ALA A 252 5.93 -18.33 0.64
N ALA A 253 6.74 -18.78 -0.32
CA ALA A 253 7.69 -19.88 -0.13
C ALA A 253 8.82 -19.53 0.85
N TYR A 254 9.33 -18.31 0.79
CA TYR A 254 10.54 -17.92 1.51
C TYR A 254 10.30 -17.00 2.70
N HIS A 255 9.16 -16.30 2.74
CA HIS A 255 8.88 -15.36 3.84
C HIS A 255 7.39 -15.30 4.24
N ARG A 256 6.66 -16.41 4.19
CA ARG A 256 5.26 -16.51 4.63
C ARG A 256 4.35 -15.45 4.01
N ALA A 257 4.58 -15.14 2.74
CA ALA A 257 3.94 -14.08 1.95
C ALA A 257 4.12 -12.65 2.49
N ASN A 258 5.15 -12.37 3.29
CA ASN A 258 5.42 -11.02 3.77
C ASN A 258 6.48 -10.34 2.89
N VAL A 259 6.34 -9.03 2.66
CA VAL A 259 7.34 -8.16 2.01
C VAL A 259 7.20 -6.75 2.57
N GLY A 260 8.27 -6.27 3.21
CA GLY A 260 8.26 -5.01 3.92
C GLY A 260 7.65 -5.10 5.30
N VAL A 261 7.46 -3.96 5.94
CA VAL A 261 6.93 -3.82 7.28
C VAL A 261 5.72 -2.88 7.31
N PHE A 262 4.68 -3.27 8.04
CA PHE A 262 3.59 -2.39 8.43
C PHE A 262 3.98 -1.61 9.69
N ALA A 263 3.62 -0.33 9.71
CA ALA A 263 4.05 0.56 10.75
C ALA A 263 2.95 1.57 11.16
N SER A 264 3.08 2.09 12.36
CA SER A 264 2.36 3.24 12.89
C SER A 264 3.26 4.46 12.98
N ILE A 265 2.68 5.62 13.21
CA ILE A 265 3.42 6.86 13.36
C ILE A 265 3.71 7.11 14.85
N GLY A 266 4.99 7.19 15.20
CA GLY A 266 5.46 7.52 16.56
C GLY A 266 5.60 9.01 16.77
N ALA A 267 6.02 9.75 15.73
CA ALA A 267 6.04 11.21 15.72
C ALA A 267 5.78 11.71 14.29
N ALA A 268 4.87 12.65 14.16
CA ALA A 268 4.56 13.31 12.88
C ALA A 268 5.74 14.18 12.42
N GLY A 269 5.92 14.28 11.10
CA GLY A 269 6.98 15.09 10.53
C GLY A 269 7.03 15.08 9.01
N PRO A 270 7.84 15.95 8.42
CA PRO A 270 8.12 15.93 7.00
C PRO A 270 9.04 14.75 6.65
N VAL A 271 8.93 14.28 5.42
CA VAL A 271 9.87 13.34 4.81
C VAL A 271 10.04 13.67 3.35
N LYS A 272 11.27 13.57 2.85
CA LYS A 272 11.61 13.80 1.43
C LYS A 272 12.51 12.70 0.89
N VAL A 273 12.54 12.56 -0.41
CA VAL A 273 13.50 11.69 -1.09
C VAL A 273 14.93 12.14 -0.75
N GLY A 274 15.78 11.17 -0.44
CA GLY A 274 17.16 11.40 0.03
C GLY A 274 17.31 11.48 1.56
N ASP A 275 16.24 11.55 2.33
CA ASP A 275 16.34 11.57 3.80
C ASP A 275 16.95 10.27 4.34
N PRO A 276 17.86 10.36 5.31
CA PRO A 276 18.41 9.17 5.94
C PRO A 276 17.37 8.48 6.82
N VAL A 277 17.45 7.15 6.86
CA VAL A 277 16.58 6.29 7.68
C VAL A 277 17.45 5.58 8.71
N TYR A 278 17.17 5.80 9.97
CA TYR A 278 17.88 5.17 11.08
C TYR A 278 16.94 4.26 11.87
N LEU A 279 17.41 3.08 12.21
CA LEU A 279 16.76 2.20 13.18
C LEU A 279 17.24 2.57 14.60
N GLU A 280 16.29 2.82 15.49
CA GLU A 280 16.46 3.05 16.93
C GLU A 280 15.84 1.86 17.70
N LYS A 281 16.66 1.14 18.48
CA LYS A 281 16.24 0.02 19.34
C LYS A 281 16.52 0.31 20.79
#